data_e38490501989711cde84844f2cdadc6b
#
_entry.id   e38490501989711cde84844f2cdadc6b
#
_cell.length_a   1.000
_cell.length_b   1.000
_cell.length_c   1.000
_cell.angle_alpha   90.00
_cell.angle_beta   90.00
_cell.angle_gamma   90.00
#
_symmetry.space_group_name_H-M   'P 1'
#
loop_
_entity.id
_entity.type
_entity.pdbx_description
1 polymer ?
#
loop_
_entity_poly.entity_id
_entity_poly.type
_entity_poly.pdbx_seq_one_letter_code
_entity_poly.pdbx_strand_id
1 'polypeptide(L)'
;MKNPLRKRIPRELKGEFGKYLVVFLLMVLTIGFVSGFLVADGSMLKAYNESFDKYNIENGNFRTAEKIYSSQWKDIEAAGVKLYENYYIEEDLDNGSTMRFFKNREKVNKVCLMKGELPARTGEIAIDRMYADNNNLSVGDTLRSGKRTWKITGL
;
A
#
# COMPACT_ATOMS: atom_id res chain seq x y z
N MET A 1 5.15 -15.11 -63.30
CA MET A 1 6.57 -15.11 -62.90
C MET A 1 6.62 -15.16 -61.34
N LYS A 2 7.25 -16.20 -60.76
CA LYS A 2 7.40 -16.30 -59.29
C LYS A 2 8.47 -15.32 -58.83
N ASN A 3 8.10 -14.38 -57.97
CA ASN A 3 8.99 -13.33 -57.46
C ASN A 3 10.21 -13.97 -56.76
N PRO A 4 11.45 -13.76 -57.24
CA PRO A 4 12.65 -14.41 -56.73
C PRO A 4 12.96 -14.00 -55.27
N LEU A 5 12.48 -12.85 -54.82
CA LEU A 5 12.66 -12.36 -53.46
C LEU A 5 11.98 -13.26 -52.42
N ARG A 6 10.83 -13.89 -52.73
CA ARG A 6 10.12 -14.78 -51.82
C ARG A 6 10.92 -16.04 -51.43
N LYS A 7 11.86 -16.48 -52.22
CA LYS A 7 12.72 -17.62 -51.92
C LYS A 7 14.00 -17.20 -51.18
N ARG A 8 14.43 -15.95 -51.35
CA ARG A 8 15.65 -15.42 -50.76
C ARG A 8 15.45 -15.12 -49.27
N ILE A 9 14.33 -14.49 -48.86
CA ILE A 9 14.04 -14.12 -47.48
C ILE A 9 14.17 -15.29 -46.50
N PRO A 10 13.46 -16.44 -46.68
CA PRO A 10 13.58 -17.55 -45.74
C PRO A 10 14.97 -18.21 -45.72
N ARG A 11 15.75 -18.10 -46.82
CA ARG A 11 17.10 -18.62 -46.87
C ARG A 11 18.09 -17.76 -46.09
N GLU A 12 17.99 -16.44 -46.22
CA GLU A 12 18.76 -15.47 -45.41
C GLU A 12 18.39 -15.55 -43.92
N LEU A 13 17.10 -15.65 -43.62
CA LEU A 13 16.63 -15.82 -42.24
C LEU A 13 17.22 -17.08 -41.59
N LYS A 14 17.30 -18.20 -42.30
CA LYS A 14 17.93 -19.42 -41.78
C LYS A 14 19.46 -19.30 -41.67
N GLY A 15 20.12 -18.64 -42.59
CA GLY A 15 21.58 -18.49 -42.58
C GLY A 15 22.09 -17.55 -41.49
N GLU A 16 21.31 -16.52 -41.14
CA GLU A 16 21.67 -15.49 -40.16
C GLU A 16 20.70 -15.43 -38.99
N PHE A 17 20.06 -16.55 -38.66
CA PHE A 17 19.02 -16.64 -37.64
C PHE A 17 19.40 -15.97 -36.31
N GLY A 18 20.66 -16.16 -35.88
CA GLY A 18 21.14 -15.56 -34.63
C GLY A 18 21.07 -14.03 -34.60
N LYS A 19 21.42 -13.37 -35.72
CA LYS A 19 21.35 -11.90 -35.82
C LYS A 19 19.91 -11.40 -35.75
N TYR A 20 19.00 -12.02 -36.48
CA TYR A 20 17.59 -11.66 -36.49
C TYR A 20 16.93 -11.95 -35.13
N LEU A 21 17.30 -13.03 -34.46
CA LEU A 21 16.82 -13.37 -33.13
C LEU A 21 17.23 -12.30 -32.11
N VAL A 22 18.49 -11.86 -32.13
CA VAL A 22 18.97 -10.81 -31.22
C VAL A 22 18.21 -9.50 -31.41
N VAL A 23 18.04 -9.08 -32.69
CA VAL A 23 17.27 -7.86 -33.00
C VAL A 23 15.81 -7.99 -32.53
N PHE A 24 15.19 -9.14 -32.81
CA PHE A 24 13.82 -9.42 -32.37
C PHE A 24 13.68 -9.36 -30.85
N LEU A 25 14.56 -10.01 -30.10
CA LEU A 25 14.56 -9.99 -28.65
C LEU A 25 14.78 -8.58 -28.10
N LEU A 26 15.68 -7.81 -28.71
CA LEU A 26 15.92 -6.43 -28.33
C LEU A 26 14.65 -5.59 -28.51
N MET A 27 13.96 -5.73 -29.64
CA MET A 27 12.68 -5.03 -29.87
C MET A 27 11.60 -5.43 -28.86
N VAL A 28 11.45 -6.72 -28.60
CA VAL A 28 10.47 -7.24 -27.62
C VAL A 28 10.76 -6.68 -26.23
N LEU A 29 12.03 -6.70 -25.80
CA LEU A 29 12.45 -6.16 -24.51
C LEU A 29 12.19 -4.66 -24.42
N THR A 30 12.55 -3.91 -25.45
CA THR A 30 12.35 -2.45 -25.47
C THR A 30 10.87 -2.09 -25.40
N ILE A 31 10.03 -2.71 -26.25
CA ILE A 31 8.59 -2.46 -26.27
C ILE A 31 7.96 -2.90 -24.93
N GLY A 32 8.34 -4.08 -24.41
CA GLY A 32 7.84 -4.59 -23.15
C GLY A 32 8.19 -3.70 -21.97
N PHE A 33 9.43 -3.20 -21.93
CA PHE A 33 9.90 -2.31 -20.89
C PHE A 33 9.13 -0.96 -20.91
N VAL A 34 9.06 -0.31 -22.06
CA VAL A 34 8.36 0.99 -22.20
C VAL A 34 6.86 0.82 -21.89
N SER A 35 6.22 -0.20 -22.43
CA SER A 35 4.79 -0.47 -22.18
C SER A 35 4.54 -0.79 -20.72
N GLY A 36 5.42 -1.56 -20.08
CA GLY A 36 5.34 -1.89 -18.67
C GLY A 36 5.40 -0.65 -17.78
N PHE A 37 6.28 0.29 -18.07
CA PHE A 37 6.38 1.56 -17.34
C PHE A 37 5.11 2.41 -17.47
N LEU A 38 4.58 2.57 -18.68
CA LEU A 38 3.39 3.37 -18.92
C LEU A 38 2.15 2.80 -18.20
N VAL A 39 2.00 1.47 -18.21
CA VAL A 39 0.89 0.81 -17.51
C VAL A 39 1.05 0.91 -15.98
N ALA A 40 2.28 0.74 -15.47
CA ALA A 40 2.56 0.81 -14.04
C ALA A 40 2.27 2.22 -13.50
N ASP A 41 2.72 3.28 -14.18
CA ASP A 41 2.50 4.67 -13.80
C ASP A 41 1.00 4.99 -13.71
N GLY A 42 0.23 4.69 -14.76
CA GLY A 42 -1.21 4.92 -14.78
C GLY A 42 -1.96 4.13 -13.71
N SER A 43 -1.59 2.88 -13.48
CA SER A 43 -2.22 2.03 -12.46
C SER A 43 -1.91 2.50 -11.04
N MET A 44 -0.67 2.90 -10.78
CA MET A 44 -0.24 3.40 -9.48
C MET A 44 -0.92 4.72 -9.13
N LEU A 45 -0.97 5.66 -10.06
CA LEU A 45 -1.62 6.95 -9.87
C LEU A 45 -3.14 6.79 -9.63
N LYS A 46 -3.78 5.89 -10.38
CA LYS A 46 -5.19 5.58 -10.20
C LYS A 46 -5.45 4.97 -8.81
N ALA A 47 -4.68 3.95 -8.42
CA ALA A 47 -4.82 3.33 -7.11
C ALA A 47 -4.56 4.33 -5.95
N TYR A 48 -3.59 5.22 -6.12
CA TYR A 48 -3.31 6.30 -5.18
C TYR A 48 -4.52 7.21 -5.01
N ASN A 49 -5.06 7.75 -6.09
CA ASN A 49 -6.20 8.66 -6.06
C ASN A 49 -7.46 7.98 -5.48
N GLU A 50 -7.76 6.75 -5.92
CA GLU A 50 -8.89 5.98 -5.38
C GLU A 50 -8.75 5.68 -3.89
N SER A 51 -7.55 5.60 -3.36
CA SER A 51 -7.32 5.34 -1.94
C SER A 51 -7.81 6.49 -1.06
N PHE A 52 -7.70 7.73 -1.51
CA PHE A 52 -8.18 8.90 -0.77
C PHE A 52 -9.70 8.85 -0.55
N ASP A 53 -10.45 8.51 -1.59
CA ASP A 53 -11.90 8.39 -1.50
C ASP A 53 -12.32 7.15 -0.69
N LYS A 54 -11.71 6.01 -1.00
CA LYS A 54 -12.06 4.72 -0.39
C LYS A 54 -11.83 4.69 1.11
N TYR A 55 -10.70 5.23 1.54
CA TYR A 55 -10.30 5.23 2.96
C TYR A 55 -10.57 6.55 3.66
N ASN A 56 -11.15 7.51 2.96
CA ASN A 56 -11.42 8.87 3.45
C ASN A 56 -10.19 9.45 4.14
N ILE A 57 -9.09 9.56 3.39
CA ILE A 57 -7.81 10.02 3.91
C ILE A 57 -7.90 11.50 4.28
N GLU A 58 -7.34 11.85 5.42
CA GLU A 58 -7.32 13.24 5.92
C GLU A 58 -6.54 14.16 4.98
N ASN A 59 -7.00 15.41 4.84
CA ASN A 59 -6.30 16.44 4.09
C ASN A 59 -5.09 17.00 4.84
N GLY A 60 -5.08 16.86 6.15
CA GLY A 60 -4.00 17.29 7.03
C GLY A 60 -4.27 16.95 8.48
N ASN A 61 -3.22 17.01 9.29
CA ASN A 61 -3.31 16.81 10.72
C ASN A 61 -2.48 17.85 11.48
N PHE A 62 -2.86 18.11 12.70
CA PHE A 62 -2.10 18.93 13.62
C PHE A 62 -2.16 18.33 15.02
N ARG A 63 -1.20 18.67 15.85
CA ARG A 63 -1.14 18.25 17.24
C ARG A 63 -1.24 19.45 18.15
N THR A 64 -1.97 19.29 19.24
CA THR A 64 -2.07 20.28 20.31
C THR A 64 -1.42 19.72 21.56
N ALA A 65 -0.77 20.58 22.35
CA ALA A 65 -0.18 20.19 23.63
C ALA A 65 -1.26 19.83 24.65
N GLU A 66 -2.42 20.49 24.55
CA GLU A 66 -3.56 20.30 25.43
C GLU A 66 -4.81 19.95 24.62
N LYS A 67 -5.81 19.44 25.31
CA LYS A 67 -7.11 19.12 24.70
C LYS A 67 -7.77 20.42 24.20
N ILE A 68 -8.26 20.39 22.96
CA ILE A 68 -8.98 21.50 22.35
C ILE A 68 -10.34 21.68 23.06
N TYR A 69 -10.65 22.92 23.46
CA TYR A 69 -11.94 23.25 24.07
C TYR A 69 -13.05 23.31 23.02
N SER A 70 -14.29 23.10 23.46
CA SER A 70 -15.46 23.07 22.55
C SER A 70 -15.68 24.40 21.81
N SER A 71 -15.23 25.53 22.30
CA SER A 71 -15.26 26.82 21.60
C SER A 71 -14.29 26.83 20.42
N GLN A 72 -13.04 26.44 20.66
CA GLN A 72 -12.00 26.38 19.64
C GLN A 72 -12.37 25.36 18.55
N TRP A 73 -12.98 24.24 18.94
CA TRP A 73 -13.49 23.26 17.99
C TRP A 73 -14.52 23.88 17.04
N LYS A 74 -15.49 24.60 17.58
CA LYS A 74 -16.53 25.29 16.80
C LYS A 74 -15.94 26.36 15.88
N ASP A 75 -14.94 27.12 16.35
CA ASP A 75 -14.30 28.16 15.57
C ASP A 75 -13.57 27.57 14.34
N ILE A 76 -12.91 26.42 14.50
CA ILE A 76 -12.25 25.70 13.39
C ILE A 76 -13.29 25.13 12.42
N GLU A 77 -14.37 24.55 12.93
CA GLU A 77 -15.45 24.05 12.05
C GLU A 77 -16.17 25.17 11.31
N ALA A 78 -16.32 26.34 11.93
CA ALA A 78 -16.89 27.52 11.28
C ALA A 78 -16.02 28.05 10.12
N ALA A 79 -14.73 27.75 10.13
CA ALA A 79 -13.82 28.02 9.00
C ALA A 79 -13.95 27.01 7.86
N GLY A 80 -14.91 26.07 7.93
CA GLY A 80 -15.18 25.06 6.87
C GLY A 80 -14.32 23.80 6.98
N VAL A 81 -13.62 23.61 8.09
CA VAL A 81 -12.78 22.42 8.33
C VAL A 81 -13.54 21.43 9.21
N LYS A 82 -13.65 20.19 8.75
CA LYS A 82 -14.23 19.10 9.52
C LYS A 82 -13.17 18.40 10.35
N LEU A 83 -13.33 18.45 11.67
CA LEU A 83 -12.37 17.87 12.60
C LEU A 83 -12.74 16.45 13.03
N TYR A 84 -11.72 15.64 13.22
CA TYR A 84 -11.82 14.31 13.81
C TYR A 84 -10.74 14.12 14.86
N GLU A 85 -11.14 13.72 16.06
CA GLU A 85 -10.20 13.40 17.12
C GLU A 85 -9.49 12.08 16.82
N ASN A 86 -8.18 12.11 16.87
CA ASN A 86 -7.32 10.95 16.65
C ASN A 86 -6.22 10.92 17.70
N TYR A 87 -6.27 9.94 18.59
CA TYR A 87 -5.23 9.72 19.59
C TYR A 87 -4.64 8.32 19.46
N TYR A 88 -3.44 8.17 19.94
CA TYR A 88 -2.75 6.89 20.05
C TYR A 88 -2.05 6.79 21.41
N ILE A 89 -1.79 5.56 21.80
CA ILE A 89 -0.87 5.22 22.89
C ILE A 89 0.38 4.61 22.29
N GLU A 90 1.54 4.95 22.86
CA GLU A 90 2.82 4.33 22.48
C GLU A 90 3.17 3.31 23.56
N GLU A 91 3.55 2.11 23.14
CA GLU A 91 4.06 1.06 24.02
C GLU A 91 5.30 0.43 23.38
N ASP A 92 6.28 0.14 24.19
CA ASP A 92 7.48 -0.57 23.76
C ASP A 92 7.20 -2.08 23.74
N LEU A 93 7.67 -2.73 22.69
CA LEU A 93 7.57 -4.15 22.50
C LEU A 93 8.82 -4.87 23.01
N ASP A 94 8.70 -6.17 23.29
CA ASP A 94 9.79 -7.00 23.79
C ASP A 94 11.00 -7.08 22.81
N ASN A 95 10.77 -6.78 21.53
CA ASN A 95 11.83 -6.73 20.49
C ASN A 95 12.54 -5.37 20.35
N GLY A 96 12.25 -4.41 21.26
CA GLY A 96 12.83 -3.07 21.24
C GLY A 96 12.17 -2.08 20.25
N SER A 97 11.09 -2.47 19.58
CA SER A 97 10.30 -1.57 18.73
C SER A 97 9.28 -0.80 19.58
N THR A 98 9.02 0.45 19.22
CA THR A 98 7.88 1.21 19.79
C THR A 98 6.69 1.14 18.85
N MET A 99 5.56 0.70 19.36
CA MET A 99 4.32 0.56 18.58
C MET A 99 3.30 1.61 19.01
N ARG A 100 2.61 2.19 18.03
CA ARG A 100 1.49 3.11 18.24
C ARG A 100 0.18 2.36 18.07
N PHE A 101 -0.63 2.38 19.11
CA PHE A 101 -1.94 1.75 19.14
C PHE A 101 -3.03 2.80 18.92
N PHE A 102 -3.80 2.62 17.88
CA PHE A 102 -4.93 3.47 17.52
C PHE A 102 -6.24 2.73 17.76
N LYS A 103 -7.28 3.47 18.11
CA LYS A 103 -8.65 2.93 18.04
C LYS A 103 -9.03 2.68 16.57
N ASN A 104 -9.87 1.68 16.29
CA ASN A 104 -10.43 1.47 14.96
C ASN A 104 -11.04 2.77 14.42
N ARG A 105 -10.65 3.15 13.21
CA ARG A 105 -11.08 4.38 12.56
C ARG A 105 -12.20 4.06 11.58
N GLU A 106 -13.37 4.64 11.81
CA GLU A 106 -14.56 4.41 11.01
C GLU A 106 -14.85 5.53 10.02
N LYS A 107 -14.44 6.75 10.33
CA LYS A 107 -14.81 7.96 9.58
C LYS A 107 -13.71 8.48 8.69
N VAL A 108 -12.50 8.64 9.19
CA VAL A 108 -11.35 9.20 8.50
C VAL A 108 -10.14 8.28 8.69
N ASN A 109 -9.26 8.23 7.71
CA ASN A 109 -8.09 7.33 7.67
C ASN A 109 -8.48 5.89 7.97
N LYS A 110 -9.49 5.38 7.29
CA LYS A 110 -9.94 3.99 7.46
C LYS A 110 -8.82 3.03 7.18
N VAL A 111 -8.78 1.94 7.92
CA VAL A 111 -7.76 0.90 7.75
C VAL A 111 -7.92 0.20 6.41
N CYS A 112 -6.82 0.07 5.66
CA CYS A 112 -6.74 -0.78 4.49
C CYS A 112 -6.36 -2.20 4.92
N LEU A 113 -7.36 -3.02 5.20
CA LEU A 113 -7.16 -4.40 5.61
C LEU A 113 -6.80 -5.26 4.39
N MET A 114 -5.66 -5.94 4.43
CA MET A 114 -5.17 -6.82 3.36
C MET A 114 -5.45 -8.30 3.65
N LYS A 115 -5.45 -8.70 4.93
CA LYS A 115 -5.74 -10.08 5.38
C LYS A 115 -6.48 -10.06 6.71
N GLY A 116 -7.34 -11.04 6.93
CA GLY A 116 -8.05 -11.20 8.19
C GLY A 116 -9.18 -10.22 8.39
N GLU A 117 -9.43 -9.83 9.63
CA GLU A 117 -10.53 -8.98 10.05
C GLU A 117 -10.05 -7.90 11.03
N LEU A 118 -10.77 -6.76 11.08
CA LEU A 118 -10.50 -5.74 12.07
C LEU A 118 -10.82 -6.25 13.48
N PRO A 119 -10.07 -5.80 14.50
CA PRO A 119 -10.33 -6.17 15.89
C PRO A 119 -11.77 -5.86 16.30
N ALA A 120 -12.48 -6.84 16.82
CA ALA A 120 -13.85 -6.71 17.31
C ALA A 120 -13.97 -6.92 18.83
N ARG A 121 -12.97 -7.56 19.44
CA ARG A 121 -12.98 -7.94 20.86
C ARG A 121 -11.75 -7.39 21.58
N THR A 122 -11.87 -7.26 22.89
CA THR A 122 -10.72 -6.91 23.75
C THR A 122 -9.62 -7.95 23.62
N GLY A 123 -8.38 -7.50 23.46
CA GLY A 123 -7.23 -8.38 23.27
C GLY A 123 -6.95 -8.75 21.80
N GLU A 124 -7.72 -8.22 20.87
CA GLU A 124 -7.46 -8.36 19.43
C GLU A 124 -6.77 -7.10 18.89
N ILE A 125 -5.93 -7.29 17.85
CA ILE A 125 -5.22 -6.20 17.18
C ILE A 125 -5.08 -6.49 15.68
N ALA A 126 -5.14 -5.46 14.85
CA ALA A 126 -4.63 -5.49 13.50
C ALA A 126 -3.30 -4.73 13.46
N ILE A 127 -2.29 -5.30 12.82
CA ILE A 127 -0.94 -4.72 12.77
C ILE A 127 -0.54 -4.40 11.34
N ASP A 128 0.46 -3.54 11.20
CA ASP A 128 1.03 -3.22 9.90
C ASP A 128 1.64 -4.46 9.24
N ARG A 129 1.35 -4.64 7.94
CA ARG A 129 1.81 -5.79 7.18
C ARG A 129 3.34 -5.87 7.10
N MET A 130 4.03 -4.74 6.90
CA MET A 130 5.50 -4.74 6.82
C MET A 130 6.11 -5.12 8.18
N TYR A 131 5.51 -4.66 9.27
CA TYR A 131 5.93 -5.08 10.60
C TYR A 131 5.73 -6.59 10.79
N ALA A 132 4.58 -7.11 10.38
CA ALA A 132 4.28 -8.55 10.45
C ALA A 132 5.28 -9.39 9.63
N ASP A 133 5.51 -9.00 8.38
CA ASP A 133 6.46 -9.68 7.49
C ASP A 133 7.89 -9.68 8.05
N ASN A 134 8.35 -8.54 8.59
CA ASN A 134 9.69 -8.40 9.18
C ASN A 134 9.89 -9.20 10.47
N ASN A 135 8.81 -9.50 11.19
CA ASN A 135 8.85 -10.25 12.45
C ASN A 135 8.29 -11.68 12.32
N ASN A 136 8.03 -12.15 11.10
CA ASN A 136 7.43 -13.47 10.80
C ASN A 136 6.11 -13.71 11.54
N LEU A 137 5.26 -12.69 11.64
CA LEU A 137 3.96 -12.74 12.28
C LEU A 137 2.85 -12.90 11.24
N SER A 138 1.81 -13.62 11.61
CA SER A 138 0.63 -13.90 10.77
C SER A 138 -0.67 -13.69 11.54
N VAL A 139 -1.78 -13.62 10.80
CA VAL A 139 -3.11 -13.62 11.42
C VAL A 139 -3.30 -14.91 12.23
N GLY A 140 -3.70 -14.77 13.47
CA GLY A 140 -3.83 -15.84 14.45
C GLY A 140 -2.72 -15.90 15.49
N ASP A 141 -1.55 -15.32 15.20
CA ASP A 141 -0.43 -15.21 16.13
C ASP A 141 -0.71 -14.20 17.24
N THR A 142 0.18 -14.16 18.21
CA THR A 142 0.11 -13.24 19.35
C THR A 142 1.30 -12.28 19.39
N LEU A 143 1.02 -11.04 19.78
CA LEU A 143 2.01 -10.00 20.01
C LEU A 143 1.98 -9.58 21.48
N ARG A 144 3.15 -9.47 22.11
CA ARG A 144 3.27 -8.95 23.50
C ARG A 144 3.71 -7.48 23.49
N SER A 145 3.04 -6.70 24.34
CA SER A 145 3.37 -5.31 24.60
C SER A 145 3.27 -5.09 26.10
N GLY A 146 4.41 -4.94 26.75
CA GLY A 146 4.51 -4.88 28.19
C GLY A 146 3.86 -6.10 28.88
N LYS A 147 2.81 -5.85 29.67
CA LYS A 147 2.06 -6.91 30.37
C LYS A 147 0.89 -7.48 29.56
N ARG A 148 0.62 -6.95 28.36
CA ARG A 148 -0.53 -7.34 27.53
C ARG A 148 -0.12 -8.29 26.41
N THR A 149 -1.01 -9.22 26.11
CA THR A 149 -0.90 -10.11 24.95
C THR A 149 -2.07 -9.82 24.03
N TRP A 150 -1.77 -9.60 22.78
CA TRP A 150 -2.73 -9.28 21.74
C TRP A 150 -2.80 -10.40 20.72
N LYS A 151 -4.00 -10.79 20.33
CA LYS A 151 -4.20 -11.71 19.21
C LYS A 151 -4.27 -10.92 17.91
N ILE A 152 -3.44 -11.28 16.94
CA ILE A 152 -3.44 -10.64 15.62
C ILE A 152 -4.64 -11.17 14.82
N THR A 153 -5.57 -10.29 14.48
CA THR A 153 -6.77 -10.63 13.69
C THR A 153 -6.71 -10.11 12.26
N GLY A 154 -5.86 -9.12 11.99
CA GLY A 154 -5.75 -8.52 10.65
C GLY A 154 -4.38 -7.91 10.36
N LEU A 155 -4.09 -7.79 9.06
CA LEU A 155 -2.88 -7.20 8.48
C LEU A 155 -3.27 -6.22 7.37
#